data_4633142029c16b2d81512c4af6e37149
#
_entry.id   4633142029c16b2d81512c4af6e37149
#
_cell.length_a   1.000
_cell.length_b   1.000
_cell.length_c   1.000
_cell.angle_alpha   90.00
_cell.angle_beta   90.00
_cell.angle_gamma   90.00
#
_symmetry.space_group_name_H-M   'P 1'
#
loop_
_entity.id
_entity.type
_entity.pdbx_description
1 polymer ?
#
loop_
_entity_poly.entity_id
_entity_poly.type
_entity_poly.pdbx_seq_one_letter_code
_entity_poly.pdbx_strand_id
1 'polypeptide(L)'
;GVLGSGEYALHEAKILAKTSKSVTVFTNGEEPTAVFPSEFTIVKEPLSTLTGDAKIEKAVLCDGTEVKIDGLFVAYGVASSAALAQKAGAVTIGGKIRVNDSMMTNVNGLFAAGDCTGGLLQVSKAVGDGAAAGMAIIKYVKREK
;
A
#
# COMPACT_ATOMS: atom_id res chain seq x y z
N GLY A 1 -3.88 -12.92 9.79
CA GLY A 1 -4.30 -11.57 10.14
C GLY A 1 -4.17 -10.57 9.01
N VAL A 2 -5.02 -9.55 9.00
CA VAL A 2 -4.91 -8.37 8.12
C VAL A 2 -4.86 -7.13 9.01
N LEU A 3 -3.86 -6.29 8.84
CA LEU A 3 -3.71 -5.03 9.58
C LEU A 3 -4.18 -3.87 8.71
N GLY A 4 -5.26 -3.20 9.10
CA GLY A 4 -5.85 -2.07 8.41
C GLY A 4 -7.34 -1.92 8.69
N SER A 5 -7.93 -0.75 8.39
CA SER A 5 -9.30 -0.38 8.75
C SER A 5 -10.21 -0.05 7.55
N GLY A 6 -9.64 0.10 6.34
CA GLY A 6 -10.34 0.59 5.15
C GLY A 6 -10.58 -0.44 4.06
N GLU A 7 -11.02 0.04 2.88
CA GLU A 7 -11.36 -0.78 1.71
C GLU A 7 -10.20 -1.68 1.24
N TYR A 8 -8.95 -1.22 1.38
CA TYR A 8 -7.80 -2.05 1.03
C TYR A 8 -7.70 -3.26 1.96
N ALA A 9 -7.84 -3.07 3.28
CA ALA A 9 -7.85 -4.17 4.24
C ALA A 9 -9.02 -5.14 4.00
N LEU A 10 -10.21 -4.62 3.67
CA LEU A 10 -11.37 -5.44 3.30
C LEU A 10 -11.09 -6.28 2.03
N HIS A 11 -10.48 -5.68 1.02
CA HIS A 11 -10.12 -6.39 -0.21
C HIS A 11 -9.16 -7.55 0.06
N GLU A 12 -8.09 -7.29 0.81
CA GLU A 12 -7.09 -8.30 1.17
C GLU A 12 -7.68 -9.40 2.08
N ALA A 13 -8.54 -9.03 3.04
CA ALA A 13 -9.24 -10.01 3.88
C ALA A 13 -10.10 -10.97 3.06
N LYS A 14 -10.84 -10.48 2.06
CA LYS A 14 -11.63 -11.30 1.14
C LYS A 14 -10.77 -12.23 0.27
N ILE A 15 -9.59 -11.79 -0.14
CA ILE A 15 -8.65 -12.64 -0.89
C ILE A 15 -8.12 -13.76 0.00
N LEU A 16 -7.65 -13.42 1.21
CA LEU A 16 -7.08 -14.37 2.15
C LEU A 16 -8.11 -15.39 2.65
N ALA A 17 -9.37 -15.00 2.80
CA ALA A 17 -10.45 -15.89 3.21
C ALA A 17 -10.65 -17.08 2.25
N LYS A 18 -10.24 -16.96 0.99
CA LYS A 18 -10.34 -18.05 0.01
C LYS A 18 -9.37 -19.22 0.29
N THR A 19 -8.30 -18.96 1.01
CA THR A 19 -7.22 -19.93 1.25
C THR A 19 -6.91 -20.15 2.73
N SER A 20 -7.45 -19.31 3.62
CA SER A 20 -7.23 -19.37 5.07
C SER A 20 -8.45 -19.93 5.77
N LYS A 21 -8.25 -20.62 6.90
CA LYS A 21 -9.35 -21.14 7.74
C LYS A 21 -10.18 -20.05 8.39
N SER A 22 -9.53 -18.94 8.75
CA SER A 22 -10.15 -17.77 9.35
C SER A 22 -9.30 -16.53 9.05
N VAL A 23 -9.94 -15.36 9.04
CA VAL A 23 -9.26 -14.07 8.89
C VAL A 23 -9.65 -13.17 10.05
N THR A 24 -8.65 -12.64 10.75
CA THR A 24 -8.80 -11.60 11.75
C THR A 24 -8.29 -10.28 11.21
N VAL A 25 -9.11 -9.24 11.28
CA VAL A 25 -8.75 -7.87 10.87
C VAL A 25 -8.39 -7.07 12.12
N PHE A 26 -7.17 -6.56 12.16
CA PHE A 26 -6.66 -5.70 13.22
C PHE A 26 -6.74 -4.25 12.74
N THR A 27 -7.56 -3.43 13.37
CA THR A 27 -7.71 -2.02 12.97
C THR A 27 -6.76 -1.08 13.72
N ASN A 28 -6.00 -1.63 14.67
CA ASN A 28 -4.94 -0.93 15.41
C ASN A 28 -5.42 0.38 16.06
N GLY A 29 -6.55 0.32 16.75
CA GLY A 29 -7.15 1.46 17.44
C GLY A 29 -8.06 2.34 16.56
N GLU A 30 -8.14 2.08 15.26
CA GLU A 30 -8.99 2.85 14.37
C GLU A 30 -10.40 2.25 14.26
N GLU A 31 -11.41 3.10 14.04
CA GLU A 31 -12.72 2.62 13.64
C GLU A 31 -12.67 2.13 12.18
N PRO A 32 -13.30 1.00 11.87
CA PRO A 32 -13.40 0.52 10.50
C PRO A 32 -14.06 1.56 9.59
N THR A 33 -13.39 1.93 8.50
CA THR A 33 -13.93 2.83 7.48
C THR A 33 -14.55 2.06 6.30
N ALA A 34 -14.39 0.72 6.28
CA ALA A 34 -15.05 -0.19 5.37
C ALA A 34 -16.05 -1.08 6.13
N VAL A 35 -17.05 -1.61 5.42
CA VAL A 35 -18.04 -2.53 5.98
C VAL A 35 -17.51 -3.96 5.85
N PHE A 36 -16.98 -4.50 6.93
CA PHE A 36 -16.49 -5.88 6.98
C PHE A 36 -17.64 -6.87 7.19
N PRO A 37 -17.76 -7.92 6.37
CA PRO A 37 -18.68 -9.03 6.60
C PRO A 37 -18.48 -9.69 7.97
N SER A 38 -19.56 -10.24 8.52
CA SER A 38 -19.57 -10.88 9.85
C SER A 38 -18.71 -12.16 9.95
N GLU A 39 -18.24 -12.68 8.82
CA GLU A 39 -17.29 -13.80 8.77
C GLU A 39 -15.88 -13.41 9.25
N PHE A 40 -15.56 -12.12 9.28
CA PHE A 40 -14.26 -11.64 9.78
C PHE A 40 -14.34 -11.26 11.25
N THR A 41 -13.35 -11.70 12.02
CA THR A 41 -13.16 -11.22 13.39
C THR A 41 -12.47 -9.88 13.33
N ILE A 42 -13.09 -8.84 13.93
CA ILE A 42 -12.50 -7.50 14.01
C ILE A 42 -11.91 -7.28 15.40
N VAL A 43 -10.62 -6.96 15.44
CA VAL A 43 -9.87 -6.63 16.66
C VAL A 43 -9.48 -5.16 16.55
N LYS A 44 -10.06 -4.33 17.43
CA LYS A 44 -9.80 -2.88 17.44
C LYS A 44 -8.61 -2.51 18.32
N GLU A 45 -8.32 -3.29 19.34
CA GLU A 45 -7.20 -3.03 20.24
C GLU A 45 -5.88 -2.94 19.45
N PRO A 46 -5.03 -1.92 19.72
CA PRO A 46 -3.77 -1.75 19.04
C PRO A 46 -2.82 -2.94 19.21
N LEU A 47 -2.07 -3.23 18.13
CA LEU A 47 -1.00 -4.23 18.17
C LEU A 47 0.20 -3.69 18.95
N SER A 48 0.69 -4.49 19.88
CA SER A 48 1.94 -4.24 20.62
C SER A 48 3.12 -4.92 19.93
N THR A 49 3.02 -6.22 19.68
CA THR A 49 4.11 -7.00 19.07
C THR A 49 3.58 -8.26 18.38
N LEU A 50 4.44 -8.86 17.57
CA LEU A 50 4.23 -10.18 16.99
C LEU A 50 5.22 -11.15 17.62
N THR A 51 4.77 -12.35 17.96
CA THR A 51 5.62 -13.38 18.57
C THR A 51 5.54 -14.68 17.79
N GLY A 52 6.61 -15.47 17.87
CA GLY A 52 6.79 -16.75 17.24
C GLY A 52 8.28 -17.08 17.16
N ASP A 53 8.61 -18.32 16.84
CA ASP A 53 10.01 -18.75 16.70
C ASP A 53 10.43 -18.67 15.20
N ALA A 54 10.17 -19.68 14.40
CA ALA A 54 10.51 -19.70 12.99
C ALA A 54 9.50 -18.94 12.10
N LYS A 55 8.30 -18.67 12.60
CA LYS A 55 7.21 -17.94 11.95
C LYS A 55 6.39 -17.17 12.96
N ILE A 56 5.53 -16.28 12.48
CA ILE A 56 4.54 -15.61 13.34
C ILE A 56 3.55 -16.65 13.86
N GLU A 57 3.29 -16.64 15.17
CA GLU A 57 2.35 -17.53 15.84
C GLU A 57 1.23 -16.77 16.54
N LYS A 58 1.52 -15.56 17.02
CA LYS A 58 0.59 -14.72 17.76
C LYS A 58 0.80 -13.24 17.47
N ALA A 59 -0.30 -12.51 17.50
CA ALA A 59 -0.34 -11.07 17.69
C ALA A 59 -0.62 -10.77 19.17
N VAL A 60 0.20 -9.96 19.80
CA VAL A 60 -0.01 -9.48 21.18
C VAL A 60 -0.52 -8.05 21.10
N LEU A 61 -1.63 -7.78 21.76
CA LEU A 61 -2.28 -6.47 21.79
C LEU A 61 -1.75 -5.62 22.94
N CYS A 62 -2.02 -4.33 22.93
CA CYS A 62 -1.55 -3.41 23.99
C CYS A 62 -2.17 -3.68 25.35
N ASP A 63 -3.36 -4.31 25.40
CA ASP A 63 -4.01 -4.77 26.63
C ASP A 63 -3.48 -6.12 27.16
N GLY A 64 -2.49 -6.71 26.46
CA GLY A 64 -1.91 -8.02 26.78
C GLY A 64 -2.67 -9.21 26.19
N THR A 65 -3.78 -9.00 25.49
CA THR A 65 -4.52 -10.07 24.80
C THR A 65 -3.66 -10.69 23.69
N GLU A 66 -3.64 -12.01 23.62
CA GLU A 66 -2.96 -12.75 22.55
C GLU A 66 -3.97 -13.28 21.53
N VAL A 67 -3.74 -13.01 20.27
CA VAL A 67 -4.52 -13.52 19.15
C VAL A 67 -3.66 -14.43 18.29
N LYS A 68 -4.05 -15.70 18.18
CA LYS A 68 -3.32 -16.69 17.38
C LYS A 68 -3.47 -16.35 15.88
N ILE A 69 -2.33 -16.24 15.17
CA ILE A 69 -2.26 -16.03 13.73
C ILE A 69 -1.06 -16.78 13.16
N ASP A 70 -1.14 -17.18 11.89
CA ASP A 70 -0.04 -17.83 11.17
C ASP A 70 0.73 -16.86 10.25
N GLY A 71 0.23 -15.64 10.09
CA GLY A 71 0.82 -14.58 9.30
C GLY A 71 0.02 -13.29 9.40
N LEU A 72 0.65 -12.16 9.09
CA LEU A 72 0.03 -10.84 9.09
C LEU A 72 0.27 -10.13 7.76
N PHE A 73 -0.81 -9.79 7.07
CA PHE A 73 -0.78 -8.95 5.88
C PHE A 73 -1.03 -7.49 6.27
N VAL A 74 -0.09 -6.61 5.93
CA VAL A 74 -0.20 -5.19 6.25
C VAL A 74 -0.93 -4.47 5.12
N ALA A 75 -2.18 -4.07 5.39
CA ALA A 75 -3.05 -3.30 4.51
C ALA A 75 -3.36 -1.91 5.09
N TYR A 76 -2.44 -1.37 5.84
CA TYR A 76 -2.44 0.02 6.30
C TYR A 76 -2.11 0.90 5.11
N GLY A 77 -2.91 1.93 4.86
CA GLY A 77 -2.75 2.78 3.69
C GLY A 77 -1.30 3.26 3.51
N VAL A 78 -0.82 3.22 2.29
CA VAL A 78 0.52 3.73 1.93
C VAL A 78 0.53 5.26 2.02
N ALA A 79 1.59 5.82 2.59
CA ALA A 79 1.91 7.22 2.38
C ALA A 79 1.95 7.45 0.86
N SER A 80 0.97 8.17 0.34
CA SER A 80 0.80 8.33 -1.11
C SER A 80 2.02 9.02 -1.70
N SER A 81 2.70 8.38 -2.65
CA SER A 81 3.74 9.04 -3.47
C SER A 81 3.22 10.33 -4.10
N ALA A 82 1.91 10.44 -4.29
CA ALA A 82 1.25 11.65 -4.73
C ALA A 82 1.40 12.81 -3.72
N ALA A 83 1.41 12.54 -2.42
CA ALA A 83 1.60 13.58 -1.41
C ALA A 83 3.00 14.20 -1.48
N LEU A 84 4.04 13.39 -1.71
CA LEU A 84 5.40 13.88 -1.94
C LEU A 84 5.49 14.69 -3.24
N ALA A 85 4.90 14.16 -4.31
CA ALA A 85 4.88 14.82 -5.61
C ALA A 85 4.14 16.18 -5.56
N GLN A 86 3.00 16.25 -4.85
CA GLN A 86 2.27 17.51 -4.63
C GLN A 86 3.11 18.54 -3.88
N LYS A 87 3.84 18.13 -2.83
CA LYS A 87 4.77 19.03 -2.12
C LYS A 87 5.87 19.55 -3.03
N ALA A 88 6.28 18.79 -4.04
CA ALA A 88 7.22 19.21 -5.07
C ALA A 88 6.57 20.04 -6.20
N GLY A 89 5.27 20.30 -6.17
CA GLY A 89 4.53 21.07 -7.17
C GLY A 89 4.01 20.25 -8.36
N ALA A 90 4.04 18.91 -8.30
CA ALA A 90 3.51 18.07 -9.37
C ALA A 90 1.98 18.04 -9.35
N VAL A 91 1.39 18.09 -10.54
CA VAL A 91 -0.06 17.96 -10.73
C VAL A 91 -0.48 16.52 -10.46
N THR A 92 -1.56 16.36 -9.68
CA THR A 92 -2.18 15.08 -9.42
C THR A 92 -3.65 15.10 -9.78
N ILE A 93 -4.19 13.98 -10.29
CA ILE A 93 -5.60 13.81 -10.62
C ILE A 93 -6.06 12.47 -10.04
N GLY A 94 -7.13 12.48 -9.22
CA GLY A 94 -7.62 11.26 -8.58
C GLY A 94 -6.59 10.57 -7.70
N GLY A 95 -5.70 11.33 -7.04
CA GLY A 95 -4.63 10.78 -6.20
C GLY A 95 -3.46 10.17 -6.99
N LYS A 96 -3.40 10.36 -8.32
CA LYS A 96 -2.34 9.87 -9.20
C LYS A 96 -1.54 11.02 -9.80
N ILE A 97 -0.22 10.83 -9.91
CA ILE A 97 0.69 11.83 -10.46
C ILE A 97 0.51 11.89 -11.98
N ARG A 98 0.28 13.07 -12.52
CA ARG A 98 0.20 13.26 -13.98
C ARG A 98 1.59 13.27 -14.59
N VAL A 99 1.77 12.42 -15.59
CA VAL A 99 3.00 12.35 -16.40
C VAL A 99 2.65 12.33 -17.89
N ASN A 100 3.63 12.70 -18.73
CA ASN A 100 3.58 12.49 -20.15
C ASN A 100 4.08 11.09 -20.55
N ASP A 101 4.12 10.79 -21.85
CA ASP A 101 4.58 9.49 -22.36
C ASP A 101 6.05 9.16 -22.01
N SER A 102 6.83 10.16 -21.62
CA SER A 102 8.20 10.01 -21.14
C SER A 102 8.30 9.94 -19.60
N MET A 103 7.18 9.72 -18.91
CA MET A 103 7.10 9.66 -17.45
C MET A 103 7.53 10.95 -16.73
N MET A 104 7.59 12.09 -17.44
CA MET A 104 7.94 13.39 -16.88
C MET A 104 6.68 14.08 -16.34
N THR A 105 6.77 14.66 -15.15
CA THR A 105 5.72 15.50 -14.57
C THR A 105 5.74 16.91 -15.17
N ASN A 106 4.84 17.78 -14.71
CA ASN A 106 4.91 19.22 -15.01
C ASN A 106 6.08 19.95 -14.31
N VAL A 107 6.72 19.31 -13.34
CA VAL A 107 7.89 19.87 -12.62
C VAL A 107 9.16 19.43 -13.34
N ASN A 108 9.97 20.40 -13.75
CA ASN A 108 11.19 20.13 -14.47
C ASN A 108 12.16 19.26 -13.66
N GLY A 109 12.67 18.18 -14.27
CA GLY A 109 13.55 17.22 -13.61
C GLY A 109 12.84 16.22 -12.68
N LEU A 110 11.51 16.30 -12.51
CA LEU A 110 10.74 15.34 -11.72
C LEU A 110 10.00 14.35 -12.61
N PHE A 111 10.25 13.06 -12.39
CA PHE A 111 9.63 11.94 -13.09
C PHE A 111 8.85 11.06 -12.11
N ALA A 112 7.82 10.39 -12.58
CA ALA A 112 7.07 9.41 -11.79
C ALA A 112 6.74 8.19 -12.64
N ALA A 113 6.80 7.00 -12.05
CA ALA A 113 6.59 5.73 -12.74
C ALA A 113 5.88 4.72 -11.82
N GLY A 114 5.18 3.77 -12.41
CA GLY A 114 4.49 2.70 -11.69
C GLY A 114 3.12 3.12 -11.18
N ASP A 115 2.67 2.49 -10.10
CA ASP A 115 1.31 2.61 -9.56
C ASP A 115 0.90 4.03 -9.18
N CYS A 116 1.86 4.88 -8.85
CA CYS A 116 1.61 6.28 -8.50
C CYS A 116 1.13 7.13 -9.69
N THR A 117 1.35 6.68 -10.93
CA THR A 117 0.88 7.34 -12.15
C THR A 117 -0.51 6.85 -12.61
N GLY A 118 -1.06 5.83 -11.96
CA GLY A 118 -2.35 5.24 -12.30
C GLY A 118 -2.26 4.20 -13.43
N GLY A 119 -3.43 3.90 -14.03
CA GLY A 119 -3.55 2.84 -15.04
C GLY A 119 -3.60 1.45 -14.41
N LEU A 120 -3.12 0.43 -15.14
CA LEU A 120 -3.13 -0.95 -14.66
C LEU A 120 -2.12 -1.13 -13.51
N LEU A 121 -2.62 -1.58 -12.35
CA LEU A 121 -1.80 -1.84 -11.16
C LEU A 121 -1.17 -3.22 -11.26
N GLN A 122 -0.07 -3.33 -11.99
CA GLN A 122 0.65 -4.58 -12.23
C GLN A 122 2.17 -4.33 -12.25
N VAL A 123 2.91 -5.32 -11.76
CA VAL A 123 4.38 -5.28 -11.73
C VAL A 123 4.97 -5.05 -13.12
N SER A 124 4.44 -5.72 -14.14
CA SER A 124 4.90 -5.57 -15.54
C SER A 124 4.76 -4.14 -16.06
N LYS A 125 3.64 -3.47 -15.72
CA LYS A 125 3.44 -2.05 -16.06
C LYS A 125 4.43 -1.16 -15.31
N ALA A 126 4.62 -1.38 -14.01
CA ALA A 126 5.55 -0.60 -13.20
C ALA A 126 7.00 -0.72 -13.70
N VAL A 127 7.41 -1.90 -14.13
CA VAL A 127 8.73 -2.13 -14.75
C VAL A 127 8.85 -1.37 -16.08
N GLY A 128 7.82 -1.44 -16.94
CA GLY A 128 7.81 -0.72 -18.21
C GLY A 128 7.88 0.80 -18.04
N ASP A 129 7.07 1.35 -17.14
CA ASP A 129 7.12 2.77 -16.78
C ASP A 129 8.50 3.19 -16.25
N GLY A 130 9.10 2.34 -15.40
CA GLY A 130 10.43 2.58 -14.83
C GLY A 130 11.50 2.64 -15.91
N ALA A 131 11.44 1.74 -16.91
CA ALA A 131 12.34 1.75 -18.05
C ALA A 131 12.17 3.03 -18.88
N ALA A 132 10.93 3.44 -19.17
CA ALA A 132 10.64 4.67 -19.90
C ALA A 132 11.15 5.91 -19.15
N ALA A 133 10.90 5.99 -17.83
CA ALA A 133 11.41 7.06 -16.98
C ALA A 133 12.94 7.11 -16.99
N GLY A 134 13.61 5.98 -16.82
CA GLY A 134 15.07 5.90 -16.83
C GLY A 134 15.69 6.40 -18.13
N MET A 135 15.14 5.98 -19.26
CA MET A 135 15.60 6.48 -20.58
C MET A 135 15.34 7.98 -20.76
N ALA A 136 14.22 8.50 -20.26
CA ALA A 136 13.91 9.92 -20.33
C ALA A 136 14.82 10.76 -19.43
N ILE A 137 15.14 10.28 -18.22
CA ILE A 137 16.08 10.93 -17.28
C ILE A 137 17.47 11.04 -17.92
N ILE A 138 17.96 9.96 -18.56
CA ILE A 138 19.28 9.98 -19.25
C ILE A 138 19.30 11.05 -20.33
N LYS A 139 18.23 11.18 -21.13
CA LYS A 139 18.11 12.20 -22.17
C LYS A 139 18.04 13.61 -21.56
N TYR A 140 17.30 13.76 -20.48
CA TYR A 140 17.15 15.02 -19.76
C TYR A 140 18.51 15.54 -19.25
N VAL A 141 19.22 14.72 -18.50
CA VAL A 141 20.54 15.08 -17.91
C VAL A 141 21.58 15.39 -18.99
N LYS A 142 21.52 14.74 -20.16
CA LYS A 142 22.42 15.05 -21.29
C LYS A 142 22.14 16.38 -21.98
N ARG A 143 20.90 16.89 -21.91
CA ARG A 143 20.52 18.20 -22.49
C ARG A 143 20.87 19.37 -21.60
N GLU A 144 21.01 19.14 -20.30
CA GLU A 144 21.36 20.16 -19.30
C GLU A 144 22.90 20.37 -19.21
N LYS A 145 23.68 19.55 -19.91
CA LYS A 145 25.13 19.69 -20.06
C LYS A 145 25.46 20.35 -21.41
#